data_d8c13435ed211d57c051ed5f58342595
#
_entry.id   d8c13435ed211d57c051ed5f58342595
#
_cell.length_a   1.000
_cell.length_b   1.000
_cell.length_c   1.000
_cell.angle_alpha   90.00
_cell.angle_beta   90.00
_cell.angle_gamma   90.00
#
_symmetry.space_group_name_H-M   'P 1'
#
loop_
_entity.id
_entity.type
_entity.pdbx_description
1 polymer ?
#
loop_
_entity_poly.entity_id
_entity_poly.type
_entity_poly.pdbx_seq_one_letter_code
_entity_poly.pdbx_strand_id
1 'polypeptide(L)'
;MNPLFTPLRVRNITLPNRIVMAPMTRGQSPAGIPGPEVAAYYRRRAQQGVGLIITEGTGIDHPAALGMPNVPFFHGVEALAGWSAVAAAVHGAGGRIMPQLWHVGMARQPGSFPNPEAPPVGPSGLTGAGVPVVEPLAEREIADLVTRYHDSALSSWNVI
;
A
#
# COMPACT_ATOMS: atom_id res chain seq x y z
N MET A 1 -12.85 -29.98 -12.67
CA MET A 1 -12.91 -28.48 -12.63
C MET A 1 -11.57 -27.95 -12.12
N ASN A 2 -10.98 -26.93 -12.74
CA ASN A 2 -9.69 -26.39 -12.28
C ASN A 2 -9.89 -25.64 -10.94
N PRO A 3 -9.17 -26.02 -9.86
CA PRO A 3 -9.35 -25.45 -8.53
C PRO A 3 -9.07 -23.95 -8.46
N LEU A 4 -8.27 -23.38 -9.37
CA LEU A 4 -8.00 -21.93 -9.42
C LEU A 4 -9.28 -21.11 -9.63
N PHE A 5 -10.29 -21.65 -10.31
CA PHE A 5 -11.54 -20.97 -10.64
C PHE A 5 -12.69 -21.35 -9.71
N THR A 6 -12.40 -21.98 -8.56
CA THR A 6 -13.40 -22.26 -7.53
C THR A 6 -13.39 -21.14 -6.48
N PRO A 7 -14.56 -20.77 -5.91
CA PRO A 7 -14.62 -19.78 -4.83
C PRO A 7 -13.74 -20.15 -3.64
N LEU A 8 -13.19 -19.14 -2.98
CA LEU A 8 -12.42 -19.28 -1.75
C LEU A 8 -13.02 -18.40 -0.66
N ARG A 9 -13.43 -19.00 0.44
CA ARG A 9 -13.84 -18.26 1.64
C ARG A 9 -12.65 -18.05 2.57
N VAL A 10 -12.39 -16.79 2.87
CA VAL A 10 -11.37 -16.37 3.85
C VAL A 10 -12.08 -15.57 4.94
N ARG A 11 -12.29 -16.19 6.10
CA ARG A 11 -13.08 -15.62 7.21
C ARG A 11 -14.48 -15.18 6.72
N ASN A 12 -14.76 -13.88 6.71
CA ASN A 12 -16.03 -13.27 6.31
C ASN A 12 -16.07 -12.82 4.84
N ILE A 13 -14.97 -12.98 4.10
CA ILE A 13 -14.87 -12.59 2.69
C ILE A 13 -14.95 -13.84 1.80
N THR A 14 -15.76 -13.77 0.74
CA THR A 14 -15.77 -14.78 -0.31
C THR A 14 -15.16 -14.19 -1.57
N LEU A 15 -14.06 -14.78 -2.02
CA LEU A 15 -13.43 -14.49 -3.31
C LEU A 15 -14.04 -15.36 -4.39
N PRO A 16 -14.30 -14.84 -5.60
CA PRO A 16 -14.92 -15.61 -6.69
C PRO A 16 -14.00 -16.73 -7.23
N ASN A 17 -12.72 -16.62 -7.02
CA ASN A 17 -11.70 -17.59 -7.42
C ASN A 17 -10.42 -17.40 -6.57
N ARG A 18 -9.37 -18.17 -6.88
CA ARG A 18 -8.11 -18.20 -6.12
C ARG A 18 -6.97 -17.43 -6.81
N ILE A 19 -7.31 -16.57 -7.77
CA ILE A 19 -6.32 -15.75 -8.49
C ILE A 19 -6.18 -14.43 -7.76
N VAL A 20 -4.96 -14.13 -7.31
CA VAL A 20 -4.62 -12.89 -6.60
C VAL A 20 -3.61 -12.09 -7.42
N MET A 21 -3.92 -10.84 -7.67
CA MET A 21 -2.95 -9.90 -8.23
C MET A 21 -1.99 -9.44 -7.14
N ALA A 22 -0.71 -9.75 -7.31
CA ALA A 22 0.35 -9.31 -6.39
C ALA A 22 0.57 -7.80 -6.44
N PRO A 23 1.09 -7.20 -5.35
CA PRO A 23 1.46 -5.78 -5.32
C PRO A 23 2.57 -5.47 -6.33
N MET A 24 2.39 -4.39 -7.10
CA MET A 24 3.38 -3.91 -8.08
C MET A 24 3.39 -2.38 -8.07
N THR A 25 4.44 -1.78 -7.54
CA THR A 25 4.62 -0.33 -7.52
C THR A 25 4.74 0.22 -8.93
N ARG A 26 3.91 1.23 -9.26
CA ARG A 26 3.85 1.84 -10.59
C ARG A 26 4.25 3.31 -10.60
N GLY A 27 4.11 4.00 -9.46
CA GLY A 27 4.44 5.42 -9.36
C GLY A 27 3.56 6.31 -10.27
N GLN A 28 2.26 6.05 -10.32
CA GLN A 28 1.30 6.75 -11.15
C GLN A 28 0.29 7.59 -10.34
N SER A 29 0.69 7.99 -9.13
CA SER A 29 -0.12 8.81 -8.22
C SER A 29 0.58 10.14 -7.91
N PRO A 30 0.50 11.16 -8.80
CA PRO A 30 1.11 12.46 -8.55
C PRO A 30 0.69 13.01 -7.19
N ALA A 31 1.64 13.59 -6.45
CA ALA A 31 1.45 14.06 -5.07
C ALA A 31 0.95 12.98 -4.10
N GLY A 32 1.11 11.69 -4.41
CA GLY A 32 0.62 10.57 -3.59
C GLY A 32 -0.89 10.31 -3.69
N ILE A 33 -1.59 10.97 -4.61
CA ILE A 33 -3.05 10.88 -4.76
C ILE A 33 -3.42 9.96 -5.92
N PRO A 34 -4.11 8.82 -5.67
CA PRO A 34 -4.60 7.96 -6.75
C PRO A 34 -5.67 8.67 -7.59
N GLY A 35 -5.40 8.81 -8.87
CA GLY A 35 -6.32 9.44 -9.82
C GLY A 35 -7.18 8.44 -10.62
N PRO A 36 -7.98 8.94 -11.58
CA PRO A 36 -8.84 8.13 -12.43
C PRO A 36 -8.09 7.03 -13.20
N GLU A 37 -6.84 7.27 -13.59
CA GLU A 37 -6.00 6.29 -14.28
C GLU A 37 -5.68 5.08 -13.38
N VAL A 38 -5.47 5.32 -12.09
CA VAL A 38 -5.25 4.26 -11.10
C VAL A 38 -6.53 3.43 -10.94
N ALA A 39 -7.69 4.10 -10.84
CA ALA A 39 -8.99 3.43 -10.77
C ALA A 39 -9.26 2.58 -12.03
N ALA A 40 -9.03 3.13 -13.21
CA ALA A 40 -9.19 2.41 -14.48
C ALA A 40 -8.24 1.21 -14.58
N TYR A 41 -7.01 1.34 -14.08
CA TYR A 41 -6.03 0.26 -14.07
C TYR A 41 -6.52 -0.95 -13.26
N TYR A 42 -6.95 -0.74 -12.01
CA TYR A 42 -7.42 -1.82 -11.14
C TYR A 42 -8.77 -2.38 -11.60
N ARG A 43 -9.69 -1.52 -12.05
CA ARG A 43 -10.98 -1.96 -12.61
C ARG A 43 -10.81 -2.94 -13.77
N ARG A 44 -9.89 -2.70 -14.70
CA ARG A 44 -9.64 -3.61 -15.84
C ARG A 44 -9.21 -5.02 -15.38
N ARG A 45 -8.47 -5.14 -14.27
CA ARG A 45 -8.08 -6.45 -13.70
C ARG A 45 -9.28 -7.17 -13.09
N ALA A 46 -10.11 -6.43 -12.35
CA ALA A 46 -11.36 -6.98 -11.81
C ALA A 46 -12.30 -7.47 -12.92
N GLN A 47 -12.48 -6.68 -13.98
CA GLN A 47 -13.29 -7.06 -15.15
C GLN A 47 -12.82 -8.34 -15.85
N GLN A 48 -11.52 -8.66 -15.76
CA GLN A 48 -10.94 -9.88 -16.33
C GLN A 48 -10.88 -11.04 -15.33
N GLY A 49 -11.62 -10.92 -14.22
CA GLY A 49 -11.84 -12.03 -13.30
C GLY A 49 -10.74 -12.28 -12.27
N VAL A 50 -9.89 -11.31 -11.96
CA VAL A 50 -8.99 -11.42 -10.81
C VAL A 50 -9.81 -11.44 -9.52
N GLY A 51 -9.67 -12.48 -8.70
CA GLY A 51 -10.47 -12.70 -7.50
C GLY A 51 -10.17 -11.74 -6.37
N LEU A 52 -8.88 -11.37 -6.18
CA LEU A 52 -8.43 -10.38 -5.22
C LEU A 52 -7.30 -9.54 -5.84
N ILE A 53 -7.37 -8.24 -5.69
CA ILE A 53 -6.30 -7.32 -6.05
C ILE A 53 -5.63 -6.83 -4.76
N ILE A 54 -4.30 -7.01 -4.65
CA ILE A 54 -3.51 -6.28 -3.67
C ILE A 54 -2.90 -5.09 -4.40
N THR A 55 -3.08 -3.87 -3.87
CA THR A 55 -2.60 -2.65 -4.54
C THR A 55 -1.08 -2.62 -4.63
N GLU A 56 -0.53 -1.68 -5.40
CA GLU A 56 0.86 -1.26 -5.21
C GLU A 56 1.10 -0.80 -3.77
N GLY A 57 2.38 -0.71 -3.37
CA GLY A 57 2.73 -0.20 -2.04
C GLY A 57 2.14 1.19 -1.81
N THR A 58 1.51 1.39 -0.66
CA THR A 58 0.87 2.65 -0.27
C THR A 58 1.50 3.14 1.04
N GLY A 59 2.07 4.35 1.01
CA GLY A 59 2.76 4.90 2.17
C GLY A 59 1.83 5.15 3.34
N ILE A 60 2.21 4.64 4.52
CA ILE A 60 1.59 5.04 5.79
C ILE A 60 1.97 6.49 6.12
N ASP A 61 1.28 7.11 7.07
CA ASP A 61 1.56 8.49 7.50
C ASP A 61 2.85 8.60 8.32
N HIS A 62 3.99 8.48 7.63
CA HIS A 62 5.32 8.67 8.21
C HIS A 62 6.26 9.33 7.20
N PRO A 63 7.09 10.33 7.60
CA PRO A 63 7.96 11.06 6.67
C PRO A 63 8.91 10.19 5.85
N ALA A 64 9.39 9.08 6.42
CA ALA A 64 10.30 8.16 5.77
C ALA A 64 9.60 6.93 5.14
N ALA A 65 8.27 6.92 5.08
CA ALA A 65 7.51 5.75 4.58
C ALA A 65 7.85 5.37 3.14
N LEU A 66 8.09 6.35 2.29
CA LEU A 66 8.33 6.15 0.86
C LEU A 66 9.73 6.64 0.46
N GLY A 67 10.25 6.06 -0.63
CA GLY A 67 11.55 6.41 -1.20
C GLY A 67 11.50 6.66 -2.72
N MET A 68 10.32 6.82 -3.29
CA MET A 68 10.10 7.04 -4.73
C MET A 68 8.99 8.06 -4.96
N PRO A 69 9.07 8.88 -6.03
CA PRO A 69 8.01 9.82 -6.37
C PRO A 69 6.75 9.10 -6.86
N ASN A 70 5.62 9.77 -6.74
CA ASN A 70 4.32 9.34 -7.27
C ASN A 70 3.82 7.97 -6.77
N VAL A 71 4.39 7.44 -5.70
CA VAL A 71 3.83 6.30 -4.97
C VAL A 71 2.66 6.82 -4.12
N PRO A 72 1.50 6.16 -4.14
CA PRO A 72 0.33 6.67 -3.43
C PRO A 72 0.49 6.61 -1.91
N PHE A 73 -0.13 7.55 -1.22
CA PHE A 73 -0.30 7.53 0.23
C PHE A 73 -1.57 6.75 0.59
N PHE A 74 -1.58 6.17 1.80
CA PHE A 74 -2.80 5.64 2.41
C PHE A 74 -3.17 6.43 3.68
N HIS A 75 -3.08 7.73 3.59
CA HIS A 75 -3.44 8.70 4.61
C HIS A 75 -3.77 10.05 3.97
N GLY A 76 -4.41 10.95 4.75
CA GLY A 76 -4.83 12.25 4.24
C GLY A 76 -6.13 12.19 3.41
N VAL A 77 -6.90 13.26 3.49
CA VAL A 77 -8.28 13.32 2.95
C VAL A 77 -8.31 13.05 1.43
N GLU A 78 -7.42 13.68 0.69
CA GLU A 78 -7.41 13.60 -0.79
C GLU A 78 -6.98 12.21 -1.28
N ALA A 79 -5.93 11.62 -0.69
CA ALA A 79 -5.48 10.29 -1.08
C ALA A 79 -6.52 9.22 -0.72
N LEU A 80 -7.16 9.31 0.45
CA LEU A 80 -8.22 8.39 0.86
C LEU A 80 -9.48 8.54 -0.02
N ALA A 81 -9.84 9.76 -0.44
CA ALA A 81 -10.91 9.96 -1.43
C ALA A 81 -10.57 9.32 -2.78
N GLY A 82 -9.31 9.44 -3.23
CA GLY A 82 -8.83 8.74 -4.43
C GLY A 82 -8.95 7.23 -4.31
N TRP A 83 -8.56 6.66 -3.17
CA TRP A 83 -8.70 5.23 -2.91
C TRP A 83 -10.15 4.77 -2.83
N SER A 84 -11.06 5.57 -2.28
CA SER A 84 -12.52 5.29 -2.30
C SER A 84 -13.03 5.16 -3.73
N ALA A 85 -12.61 6.05 -4.62
CA ALA A 85 -12.96 5.97 -6.04
C ALA A 85 -12.38 4.72 -6.73
N VAL A 86 -11.14 4.34 -6.39
CA VAL A 86 -10.52 3.09 -6.87
C VAL A 86 -11.31 1.87 -6.39
N ALA A 87 -11.64 1.81 -5.11
CA ALA A 87 -12.40 0.72 -4.51
C ALA A 87 -13.79 0.59 -5.16
N ALA A 88 -14.51 1.70 -5.30
CA ALA A 88 -15.81 1.72 -5.97
C ALA A 88 -15.74 1.20 -7.42
N ALA A 89 -14.70 1.57 -8.17
CA ALA A 89 -14.50 1.11 -9.53
C ALA A 89 -14.22 -0.40 -9.62
N VAL A 90 -13.45 -0.96 -8.68
CA VAL A 90 -13.15 -2.39 -8.59
C VAL A 90 -14.36 -3.18 -8.14
N HIS A 91 -15.06 -2.73 -7.09
CA HIS A 91 -16.27 -3.38 -6.57
C HIS A 91 -17.39 -3.36 -7.60
N GLY A 92 -17.59 -2.25 -8.31
CA GLY A 92 -18.54 -2.14 -9.41
C GLY A 92 -18.23 -3.09 -10.59
N ALA A 93 -17.00 -3.56 -10.71
CA ALA A 93 -16.58 -4.58 -11.67
C ALA A 93 -16.64 -6.02 -11.11
N GLY A 94 -17.17 -6.21 -9.89
CA GLY A 94 -17.29 -7.52 -9.22
C GLY A 94 -16.02 -8.01 -8.53
N GLY A 95 -14.94 -7.23 -8.52
CA GLY A 95 -13.67 -7.58 -7.88
C GLY A 95 -13.63 -7.30 -6.39
N ARG A 96 -12.51 -7.70 -5.78
CA ARG A 96 -12.13 -7.37 -4.40
C ARG A 96 -10.74 -6.76 -4.42
N ILE A 97 -10.52 -5.76 -3.57
CA ILE A 97 -9.24 -5.04 -3.49
C ILE A 97 -8.86 -4.82 -2.02
N MET A 98 -7.55 -4.80 -1.74
CA MET A 98 -7.01 -4.43 -0.44
C MET A 98 -5.69 -3.69 -0.62
N PRO A 99 -5.32 -2.75 0.27
CA PRO A 99 -4.06 -2.03 0.16
C PRO A 99 -2.88 -2.88 0.62
N GLN A 100 -1.71 -2.65 0.02
CA GLN A 100 -0.44 -2.98 0.63
C GLN A 100 0.04 -1.77 1.42
N LEU A 101 -0.16 -1.74 2.73
CA LEU A 101 0.41 -0.70 3.59
C LEU A 101 1.93 -0.86 3.64
N TRP A 102 2.66 0.23 3.37
CA TRP A 102 4.08 0.12 3.10
C TRP A 102 4.91 1.18 3.81
N HIS A 103 6.09 0.74 4.24
CA HIS A 103 7.18 1.59 4.71
C HIS A 103 8.50 0.99 4.23
N VAL A 104 9.30 1.76 3.51
CA VAL A 104 10.53 1.26 2.90
C VAL A 104 11.69 1.05 3.89
N GLY A 105 11.57 1.61 5.10
CA GLY A 105 12.54 1.39 6.17
C GLY A 105 13.96 1.79 5.79
N MET A 106 14.91 0.90 6.09
CA MET A 106 16.32 1.09 5.78
C MET A 106 16.67 1.03 4.28
N ALA A 107 15.72 0.66 3.39
CA ALA A 107 15.93 0.72 1.95
C ALA A 107 15.81 2.15 1.39
N ARG A 108 15.33 3.12 2.20
CA ARG A 108 15.26 4.51 1.80
C ARG A 108 16.65 5.07 1.51
N GLN A 109 16.80 5.73 0.36
CA GLN A 109 18.05 6.42 0.04
C GLN A 109 17.99 7.89 0.49
N PRO A 110 19.11 8.50 0.92
CA PRO A 110 19.19 9.94 1.17
C PRO A 110 18.69 10.74 -0.04
N GLY A 111 17.98 11.84 0.19
CA GLY A 111 17.43 12.68 -0.87
C GLY A 111 16.19 12.10 -1.58
N SER A 112 15.66 10.97 -1.14
CA SER A 112 14.48 10.34 -1.74
C SER A 112 13.21 11.15 -1.59
N PHE A 113 12.38 11.19 -2.64
CA PHE A 113 11.03 11.76 -2.58
C PHE A 113 10.06 10.84 -1.82
N PRO A 114 8.96 11.39 -1.26
CA PRO A 114 8.52 12.81 -1.32
C PRO A 114 9.23 13.73 -0.33
N ASN A 115 9.95 13.22 0.66
CA ASN A 115 10.59 13.98 1.73
C ASN A 115 12.12 13.83 1.69
N PRO A 116 12.86 14.61 0.89
CA PRO A 116 14.30 14.44 0.72
C PRO A 116 15.12 14.52 2.02
N GLU A 117 14.64 15.30 2.98
CA GLU A 117 15.28 15.49 4.28
C GLU A 117 15.06 14.33 5.28
N ALA A 118 14.06 13.46 5.03
CA ALA A 118 13.79 12.36 5.94
C ALA A 118 14.86 11.27 5.81
N PRO A 119 15.52 10.86 6.92
CA PRO A 119 16.50 9.78 6.90
C PRO A 119 15.82 8.42 6.72
N PRO A 120 16.55 7.38 6.31
CA PRO A 120 16.09 6.00 6.50
C PRO A 120 15.90 5.73 7.98
N VAL A 121 14.94 4.86 8.33
CA VAL A 121 14.68 4.49 9.72
C VAL A 121 14.51 2.97 9.84
N GLY A 122 14.95 2.43 10.95
CA GLY A 122 14.80 0.99 11.22
C GLY A 122 15.26 0.61 12.63
N PRO A 123 14.80 -0.52 13.16
CA PRO A 123 15.11 -0.94 14.51
C PRO A 123 16.61 -1.15 14.80
N SER A 124 17.39 -1.47 13.78
CA SER A 124 18.83 -1.71 13.92
C SER A 124 19.70 -0.55 13.42
N GLY A 125 19.16 0.37 12.63
CA GLY A 125 19.94 1.40 11.95
C GLY A 125 20.93 0.88 10.90
N LEU A 126 20.85 -0.42 10.57
CA LEU A 126 21.80 -1.09 9.67
C LEU A 126 21.24 -1.23 8.26
N THR A 127 22.11 -1.17 7.26
CA THR A 127 21.79 -1.62 5.89
C THR A 127 21.57 -3.14 5.85
N GLY A 128 21.06 -3.66 4.72
CA GLY A 128 20.96 -5.10 4.50
C GLY A 128 22.31 -5.84 4.53
N ALA A 129 23.42 -5.13 4.35
CA ALA A 129 24.79 -5.66 4.49
C ALA A 129 25.35 -5.54 5.91
N GLY A 130 24.55 -5.06 6.89
CA GLY A 130 24.98 -4.92 8.27
C GLY A 130 25.84 -3.68 8.58
N VAL A 131 25.90 -2.71 7.67
CA VAL A 131 26.66 -1.46 7.86
C VAL A 131 25.78 -0.45 8.60
N PRO A 132 26.24 0.15 9.73
CA PRO A 132 25.52 1.23 10.40
C PRO A 132 25.46 2.48 9.52
N VAL A 133 24.26 3.08 9.39
CA VAL A 133 24.03 4.30 8.61
C VAL A 133 23.21 5.36 9.34
N VAL A 134 22.41 4.94 10.31
CA VAL A 134 21.64 5.84 11.20
C VAL A 134 21.56 5.21 12.59
N GLU A 135 21.21 6.01 13.59
CA GLU A 135 20.89 5.50 14.91
C GLU A 135 19.68 4.54 14.88
N PRO A 136 19.71 3.45 15.63
CA PRO A 136 18.55 2.58 15.80
C PRO A 136 17.34 3.35 16.34
N LEU A 137 16.15 3.00 15.87
CA LEU A 137 14.91 3.54 16.43
C LEU A 137 14.77 3.16 17.92
N ALA A 138 14.41 4.13 18.74
CA ALA A 138 14.02 3.88 20.12
C ALA A 138 12.66 3.13 20.16
N GLU A 139 12.38 2.42 21.25
CA GLU A 139 11.12 1.66 21.41
C GLU A 139 9.86 2.53 21.21
N ARG A 140 9.89 3.78 21.66
CA ARG A 140 8.79 4.75 21.47
C ARG A 140 8.55 5.08 19.99
N GLU A 141 9.60 5.12 19.17
CA GLU A 141 9.52 5.41 17.73
C GLU A 141 9.01 4.19 16.97
N ILE A 142 9.38 2.99 17.41
CA ILE A 142 8.83 1.73 16.93
C ILE A 142 7.32 1.65 17.25
N ALA A 143 6.92 2.00 18.47
CA ALA A 143 5.52 2.05 18.87
C ALA A 143 4.70 3.08 18.07
N ASP A 144 5.28 4.25 17.74
CA ASP A 144 4.67 5.22 16.84
C ASP A 144 4.43 4.63 15.44
N LEU A 145 5.42 3.95 14.86
CA LEU A 145 5.26 3.28 13.57
C LEU A 145 4.14 2.22 13.58
N VAL A 146 4.04 1.43 14.66
CA VAL A 146 2.95 0.46 14.83
C VAL A 146 1.60 1.17 14.84
N THR A 147 1.49 2.29 15.55
CA THR A 147 0.27 3.12 15.57
C THR A 147 -0.09 3.64 14.18
N ARG A 148 0.87 4.13 13.42
CA ARG A 148 0.65 4.63 12.06
C ARG A 148 0.19 3.52 11.09
N TYR A 149 0.71 2.31 11.21
CA TYR A 149 0.19 1.16 10.46
C TYR A 149 -1.24 0.82 10.87
N HIS A 150 -1.53 0.83 12.17
CA HIS A 150 -2.88 0.60 12.69
C HIS A 150 -3.88 1.64 12.15
N ASP A 151 -3.54 2.93 12.17
CA ASP A 151 -4.42 4.01 11.72
C ASP A 151 -4.67 3.93 10.21
N SER A 152 -3.65 3.59 9.42
CA SER A 152 -3.81 3.32 8.00
C SER A 152 -4.70 2.09 7.75
N ALA A 153 -4.57 1.03 8.57
CA ALA A 153 -5.43 -0.14 8.49
C ALA A 153 -6.89 0.17 8.83
N LEU A 154 -7.14 1.00 9.85
CA LEU A 154 -8.49 1.49 10.17
C LEU A 154 -9.08 2.32 9.02
N SER A 155 -8.29 3.20 8.42
CA SER A 155 -8.70 3.97 7.25
C SER A 155 -9.07 3.05 6.07
N SER A 156 -8.35 1.94 5.88
CA SER A 156 -8.65 0.98 4.81
C SER A 156 -10.01 0.30 5.00
N TRP A 157 -10.38 0.00 6.23
CA TRP A 157 -11.70 -0.59 6.54
C TRP A 157 -12.87 0.31 6.12
N ASN A 158 -12.68 1.63 6.17
CA ASN A 158 -13.71 2.61 5.82
C ASN A 158 -13.72 2.97 4.33
N VAL A 159 -12.66 2.63 3.60
CA VAL A 159 -12.41 3.10 2.23
C VAL A 159 -12.48 1.96 1.20
N ILE A 160 -12.09 0.75 1.57
CA ILE A 160 -11.98 -0.43 0.73
C ILE A 160 -12.82 -1.57 1.28
#